data_c17edbb9ce82d01aa47a5c8ed8e07f84
#
_entry.id   c17edbb9ce82d01aa47a5c8ed8e07f84
#
_cell.length_a   1.000
_cell.length_b   1.000
_cell.length_c   1.000
_cell.angle_alpha   90.00
_cell.angle_beta   90.00
_cell.angle_gamma   90.00
#
_symmetry.space_group_name_H-M   'P 1'
#
loop_
_entity.id
_entity.type
_entity.pdbx_description
1 polymer ?
#
loop_
_entity_poly.entity_id
_entity_poly.type
_entity_poly.pdbx_seq_one_letter_code
_entity_poly.pdbx_strand_id
1 'polypeptide(L)'
;MMSVNECLTDESNIYLIKGKYIKLDENNHICAEKTDKKIYIKNFNSTEFIGEELCHIKNIPSAHYFLVGINYSHHRNQFKKYSKLNDQSISIKLGSFDFKKDGLNYFKIPYDLCNKLITLEKILSLCPNKKNRNELLDEIIDMFALDIYMGQQDRNESNIMFYQDKNNYIHLAPLYDFEFSLNNALYSSKFLYDNDLYKFKDINTIKEFISSHERLKYELESYLDINLLEIARKSYNERDLKIPSVIEEHYTSFDHIQKKLIKRIVK
;
A
#
# COMPACT_ATOMS: atom_id res chain seq x y z
N MET A 1 -8.53 15.58 -2.99
CA MET A 1 -7.24 16.04 -2.43
C MET A 1 -6.16 15.40 -3.29
N MET A 2 -5.42 16.14 -4.07
CA MET A 2 -4.44 15.55 -5.00
C MET A 2 -3.27 14.99 -4.18
N SER A 3 -3.04 13.68 -4.26
CA SER A 3 -1.77 13.09 -3.89
C SER A 3 -0.75 13.58 -4.90
N VAL A 4 0.06 14.54 -4.52
CA VAL A 4 1.19 14.97 -5.35
C VAL A 4 2.26 13.89 -5.19
N ASN A 5 2.26 12.91 -6.08
CA ASN A 5 3.38 12.02 -6.29
C ASN A 5 4.47 12.83 -7.01
N GLU A 6 5.17 13.69 -6.29
CA GLU A 6 6.32 14.38 -6.83
C GLU A 6 7.47 13.39 -6.96
N CYS A 7 7.80 13.07 -8.20
CA CYS A 7 9.05 12.43 -8.53
C CYS A 7 10.14 13.51 -8.46
N LEU A 8 10.81 13.62 -7.32
CA LEU A 8 11.97 14.48 -7.18
C LEU A 8 13.16 13.77 -7.84
N THR A 9 13.52 14.22 -9.02
CA THR A 9 14.71 13.76 -9.76
C THR A 9 15.97 14.56 -9.44
N ASP A 10 15.87 15.60 -8.60
CA ASP A 10 17.01 16.42 -8.24
C ASP A 10 17.80 15.75 -7.10
N GLU A 11 18.94 15.19 -7.50
CA GLU A 11 19.84 14.34 -6.72
C GLU A 11 20.40 14.99 -5.45
N SER A 12 20.30 16.31 -5.31
CA SER A 12 21.06 17.05 -4.31
C SER A 12 20.42 17.12 -2.92
N ASN A 13 19.13 16.77 -2.76
CA ASN A 13 18.34 17.13 -1.57
C ASN A 13 17.49 16.03 -0.94
N ILE A 14 17.60 14.77 -1.41
CA ILE A 14 16.88 13.64 -0.85
C ILE A 14 17.86 12.71 -0.16
N TYR A 15 17.59 12.39 1.11
CA TYR A 15 18.43 11.55 1.92
C TYR A 15 17.62 10.38 2.44
N LEU A 16 18.11 9.15 2.21
CA LEU A 16 17.60 7.95 2.84
C LEU A 16 17.92 7.96 4.33
N ILE A 17 16.92 7.79 5.15
CA ILE A 17 17.08 7.57 6.57
C ILE A 17 17.06 6.07 6.80
N LYS A 18 18.22 5.45 6.99
CA LYS A 18 18.32 4.04 7.35
C LYS A 18 17.88 3.86 8.81
N GLY A 19 16.58 3.65 9.02
CA GLY A 19 16.02 3.12 10.27
C GLY A 19 16.41 3.82 11.57
N LYS A 20 16.96 5.04 11.51
CA LYS A 20 17.34 5.80 12.69
C LYS A 20 17.06 7.28 12.47
N TYR A 21 16.62 7.93 13.53
CA TYR A 21 16.43 9.37 13.58
C TYR A 21 17.43 10.11 12.71
N ILE A 22 16.96 11.16 12.04
CA ILE A 22 17.83 12.10 11.36
C ILE A 22 18.87 12.54 12.37
N LYS A 23 20.05 11.93 12.35
CA LYS A 23 21.19 12.47 13.03
C LYS A 23 21.66 13.64 12.19
N LEU A 24 21.56 14.83 12.74
CA LEU A 24 22.29 15.96 12.23
C LEU A 24 23.75 15.74 12.66
N ASP A 25 24.70 15.94 11.76
CA ASP A 25 26.10 16.02 12.12
C ASP A 25 26.38 17.30 12.94
N GLU A 26 27.64 17.48 13.36
CA GLU A 26 28.08 18.66 14.12
C GLU A 26 27.80 19.99 13.41
N ASN A 27 27.54 19.96 12.10
CA ASN A 27 27.22 21.10 11.26
C ASN A 27 25.73 21.18 10.89
N ASN A 28 24.86 20.43 11.55
CA ASN A 28 23.44 20.32 11.25
C ASN A 28 23.12 19.73 9.85
N HIS A 29 24.02 18.94 9.26
CA HIS A 29 23.75 18.23 8.03
C HIS A 29 23.10 16.86 8.34
N ILE A 30 22.22 16.44 7.47
CA ILE A 30 21.56 15.13 7.57
C ILE A 30 22.59 14.04 7.26
N CYS A 31 22.88 13.19 8.24
CA CYS A 31 23.73 12.01 8.04
C CYS A 31 22.90 10.88 7.40
N ALA A 32 22.75 10.90 6.08
CA ALA A 32 22.09 9.87 5.31
C ALA A 32 22.88 9.55 4.02
N GLU A 33 22.77 8.33 3.53
CA GLU A 33 23.35 7.99 2.24
C GLU A 33 22.58 8.67 1.10
N LYS A 34 23.29 9.37 0.23
CA LYS A 34 22.75 9.90 -1.03
C LYS A 34 22.35 8.72 -1.93
N THR A 35 21.19 8.81 -2.57
CA THR A 35 20.75 7.83 -3.54
C THR A 35 20.53 8.48 -4.90
N ASP A 36 20.90 7.77 -5.96
CA ASP A 36 20.65 8.10 -7.36
C ASP A 36 19.36 7.44 -7.90
N LYS A 37 18.75 6.55 -7.09
CA LYS A 37 17.53 5.84 -7.48
C LYS A 37 16.32 6.76 -7.41
N LYS A 38 15.42 6.59 -8.37
CA LYS A 38 14.12 7.27 -8.36
C LYS A 38 13.33 6.91 -7.11
N ILE A 39 12.92 7.94 -6.35
CA ILE A 39 12.14 7.80 -5.13
C ILE A 39 10.80 8.51 -5.33
N TYR A 40 9.72 7.81 -5.05
CA TYR A 40 8.40 8.40 -4.92
C TYR A 40 8.22 8.86 -3.48
N ILE A 41 7.88 10.14 -3.30
CA ILE A 41 7.75 10.73 -1.97
C ILE A 41 6.29 11.11 -1.73
N LYS A 42 5.78 10.74 -0.58
CA LYS A 42 4.43 11.08 -0.11
C LYS A 42 4.44 11.55 1.34
N ASN A 43 3.33 12.12 1.78
CA ASN A 43 3.17 12.49 3.17
C ASN A 43 3.32 11.27 4.08
N PHE A 44 3.82 11.50 5.30
CA PHE A 44 3.91 10.44 6.29
C PHE A 44 2.51 9.90 6.61
N ASN A 45 2.34 8.60 6.39
CA ASN A 45 1.15 7.85 6.78
C ASN A 45 1.57 6.45 7.24
N SER A 46 1.26 6.10 8.48
CA SER A 46 1.66 4.83 9.05
C SER A 46 1.01 3.61 8.39
N THR A 47 -0.14 3.77 7.73
CA THR A 47 -0.81 2.68 7.05
C THR A 47 0.01 2.08 5.91
N GLU A 48 0.89 2.88 5.30
CA GLU A 48 1.78 2.42 4.23
C GLU A 48 2.75 1.35 4.71
N PHE A 49 3.48 1.62 5.79
CA PHE A 49 4.46 0.65 6.27
C PHE A 49 3.83 -0.49 7.09
N ILE A 50 2.64 -0.29 7.67
CA ILE A 50 1.87 -1.38 8.27
C ILE A 50 1.31 -2.30 7.18
N GLY A 51 0.84 -1.74 6.06
CA GLY A 51 0.42 -2.50 4.89
C GLY A 51 1.57 -3.32 4.29
N GLU A 52 2.76 -2.72 4.18
CA GLU A 52 3.99 -3.43 3.76
C GLU A 52 4.29 -4.62 4.69
N GLU A 53 4.24 -4.42 6.01
CA GLU A 53 4.54 -5.49 6.97
C GLU A 53 3.49 -6.61 6.93
N LEU A 54 2.20 -6.28 6.74
CA LEU A 54 1.15 -7.27 6.52
C LEU A 54 1.39 -8.07 5.23
N CYS A 55 1.77 -7.39 4.14
CA CYS A 55 2.18 -8.05 2.91
C CYS A 55 3.35 -9.00 3.14
N HIS A 56 4.36 -8.57 3.89
CA HIS A 56 5.52 -9.40 4.21
C HIS A 56 5.12 -10.67 4.98
N ILE A 57 4.28 -10.54 6.03
CA ILE A 57 3.77 -11.68 6.81
C ILE A 57 2.99 -12.67 5.94
N LYS A 58 2.26 -12.15 4.96
CA LYS A 58 1.43 -12.95 4.04
C LYS A 58 2.16 -13.38 2.77
N ASN A 59 3.46 -13.07 2.62
CA ASN A 59 4.26 -13.30 1.41
C ASN A 59 3.66 -12.66 0.15
N ILE A 60 2.98 -11.53 0.30
CA ILE A 60 2.45 -10.75 -0.82
C ILE A 60 3.51 -9.73 -1.23
N PRO A 61 3.91 -9.66 -2.51
CA PRO A 61 4.82 -8.62 -2.98
C PRO A 61 4.25 -7.21 -2.75
N SER A 62 5.05 -6.32 -2.16
CA SER A 62 4.67 -4.93 -1.91
C SER A 62 5.80 -3.95 -2.21
N ALA A 63 5.44 -2.67 -2.38
CA ALA A 63 6.41 -1.60 -2.40
C ALA A 63 7.08 -1.47 -1.03
N HIS A 64 8.37 -1.17 -1.04
CA HIS A 64 9.12 -0.95 0.20
C HIS A 64 9.07 0.52 0.60
N TYR A 65 8.65 0.79 1.84
CA TYR A 65 8.53 2.13 2.40
C TYR A 65 9.61 2.41 3.44
N PHE A 66 10.21 3.59 3.34
CA PHE A 66 11.24 4.07 4.25
C PHE A 66 11.03 5.55 4.58
N LEU A 67 11.69 6.03 5.63
CA LEU A 67 11.60 7.44 6.02
C LEU A 67 12.58 8.28 5.18
N VAL A 68 12.10 9.43 4.75
CA VAL A 68 12.87 10.42 4.00
C VAL A 68 12.83 11.75 4.73
N GLY A 69 13.99 12.34 4.96
CA GLY A 69 14.11 13.73 5.43
C GLY A 69 14.20 14.68 4.24
N ILE A 70 13.35 15.70 4.22
CA ILE A 70 13.41 16.75 3.20
C ILE A 70 13.81 18.06 3.88
N ASN A 71 14.88 18.67 3.40
CA ASN A 71 15.27 20.00 3.82
C ASN A 71 14.58 21.05 2.92
N TYR A 72 13.60 21.74 3.49
CA TYR A 72 12.82 22.75 2.76
C TYR A 72 13.58 24.04 2.44
N SER A 73 14.72 24.31 3.07
CA SER A 73 15.48 25.53 2.80
C SER A 73 15.93 25.66 1.34
N HIS A 74 16.23 24.55 0.69
CA HIS A 74 16.62 24.51 -0.73
C HIS A 74 15.45 24.49 -1.73
N HIS A 75 14.24 24.15 -1.26
CA HIS A 75 13.04 24.05 -2.12
C HIS A 75 12.05 25.20 -1.96
N ARG A 76 12.47 26.31 -1.33
CA ARG A 76 11.61 27.48 -1.04
C ARG A 76 10.78 27.97 -2.23
N ASN A 77 11.30 27.84 -3.45
CA ASN A 77 10.62 28.32 -4.66
C ASN A 77 9.55 27.35 -5.18
N GLN A 78 9.69 26.06 -4.94
CA GLN A 78 8.73 25.04 -5.38
C GLN A 78 7.59 24.84 -4.35
N PHE A 79 7.88 25.08 -3.06
CA PHE A 79 6.94 24.83 -1.96
C PHE A 79 6.44 26.10 -1.26
N LYS A 80 6.38 27.25 -1.93
CA LYS A 80 5.82 28.50 -1.35
C LYS A 80 4.45 28.35 -0.68
N LYS A 81 3.68 27.33 -0.99
CA LYS A 81 2.41 27.00 -0.35
C LYS A 81 2.53 26.50 1.10
N TYR A 82 3.71 26.08 1.52
CA TYR A 82 3.98 25.50 2.85
C TYR A 82 4.82 26.42 3.75
N SER A 83 4.83 27.71 3.47
CA SER A 83 5.70 28.76 4.02
C SER A 83 5.54 29.09 5.51
N LYS A 84 4.90 28.24 6.29
CA LYS A 84 4.84 28.39 7.78
C LYS A 84 5.93 27.64 8.51
N LEU A 85 6.82 26.95 7.81
CA LEU A 85 7.92 26.22 8.41
C LEU A 85 9.17 27.10 8.43
N ASN A 86 9.79 27.23 9.60
CA ASN A 86 11.05 27.96 9.81
C ASN A 86 12.14 27.40 8.89
N ASP A 87 13.11 28.26 8.50
CA ASP A 87 14.16 28.01 7.50
C ASP A 87 15.07 26.78 7.76
N GLN A 88 14.90 26.09 8.89
CA GLN A 88 15.69 24.92 9.30
C GLN A 88 14.84 23.70 9.58
N SER A 89 13.57 23.66 9.17
CA SER A 89 12.72 22.51 9.46
C SER A 89 12.93 21.38 8.47
N ILE A 90 13.34 20.24 8.97
CA ILE A 90 13.32 18.97 8.26
C ILE A 90 11.93 18.37 8.43
N SER A 91 11.28 18.07 7.34
CA SER A 91 10.02 17.31 7.38
C SER A 91 10.29 15.84 7.07
N ILE A 92 9.74 14.97 7.91
CA ILE A 92 9.77 13.53 7.67
C ILE A 92 8.63 13.18 6.70
N LYS A 93 8.99 12.49 5.65
CA LYS A 93 8.09 11.97 4.61
C LYS A 93 8.28 10.47 4.47
N LEU A 94 7.40 9.82 3.73
CA LEU A 94 7.60 8.47 3.26
C LEU A 94 8.21 8.49 1.87
N GLY A 95 9.22 7.67 1.67
CA GLY A 95 9.79 7.35 0.37
C GLY A 95 9.51 5.91 -0.01
N SER A 96 9.40 5.65 -1.29
CA SER A 96 9.38 4.31 -1.86
C SER A 96 10.19 4.30 -3.15
N PHE A 97 11.03 3.27 -3.33
CA PHE A 97 11.70 3.07 -4.61
C PHE A 97 10.70 2.60 -5.67
N ASP A 98 10.98 2.96 -6.93
CA ASP A 98 10.28 2.34 -8.05
C ASP A 98 10.54 0.82 -8.02
N PHE A 99 9.50 0.04 -7.85
CA PHE A 99 9.58 -1.42 -7.82
C PHE A 99 9.67 -2.05 -9.21
N LYS A 100 9.52 -1.25 -10.27
CA LYS A 100 9.60 -1.73 -11.63
C LYS A 100 11.00 -2.26 -11.95
N LYS A 101 11.07 -3.44 -12.53
CA LYS A 101 12.30 -4.09 -12.94
C LYS A 101 12.49 -3.98 -14.44
N ASP A 102 13.72 -3.79 -14.87
CA ASP A 102 14.06 -3.77 -16.28
C ASP A 102 13.71 -5.09 -16.98
N GLY A 103 13.22 -4.99 -18.20
CA GLY A 103 12.83 -6.14 -19.01
C GLY A 103 11.48 -6.77 -18.69
N LEU A 104 10.70 -6.18 -17.78
CA LEU A 104 9.30 -6.52 -17.54
C LEU A 104 8.38 -5.45 -18.11
N ASN A 105 7.27 -5.87 -18.68
CA ASN A 105 6.26 -4.96 -19.24
C ASN A 105 5.15 -4.69 -18.21
N TYR A 106 5.16 -3.51 -17.60
CA TYR A 106 4.16 -3.10 -16.60
C TYR A 106 2.99 -2.37 -17.25
N PHE A 107 1.77 -2.71 -16.82
CA PHE A 107 0.55 -2.07 -17.29
C PHE A 107 -0.48 -1.93 -16.16
N LYS A 108 -1.35 -0.93 -16.26
CA LYS A 108 -2.51 -0.74 -15.38
C LYS A 108 -3.72 -1.48 -15.94
N ILE A 109 -4.80 -1.54 -15.17
CA ILE A 109 -6.07 -2.08 -15.65
C ILE A 109 -6.48 -1.30 -16.91
N PRO A 110 -6.56 -1.96 -18.08
CA PRO A 110 -6.95 -1.27 -19.30
C PRO A 110 -8.46 -0.99 -19.32
N TYR A 111 -8.85 0.09 -19.99
CA TYR A 111 -10.24 0.35 -20.33
C TYR A 111 -10.63 -0.49 -21.57
N ASP A 112 -11.89 -0.91 -21.63
CA ASP A 112 -12.44 -1.51 -22.84
C ASP A 112 -12.72 -0.43 -23.91
N LEU A 113 -13.17 -0.88 -25.09
CA LEU A 113 -13.51 0.02 -26.22
C LEU A 113 -14.66 1.00 -25.88
N CYS A 114 -15.40 0.76 -24.79
CA CYS A 114 -16.49 1.62 -24.31
C CYS A 114 -16.06 2.50 -23.14
N ASN A 115 -14.76 2.65 -22.86
CA ASN A 115 -14.20 3.34 -21.68
C ASN A 115 -14.69 2.77 -20.33
N LYS A 116 -14.98 1.47 -20.28
CA LYS A 116 -15.29 0.75 -19.04
C LYS A 116 -14.05 0.01 -18.54
N LEU A 117 -13.85 0.03 -17.24
CA LEU A 117 -12.80 -0.77 -16.61
C LEU A 117 -13.00 -2.26 -16.91
N ILE A 118 -11.90 -2.92 -17.21
CA ILE A 118 -11.89 -4.36 -17.45
C ILE A 118 -12.07 -5.08 -16.12
N THR A 119 -13.05 -5.97 -16.06
CA THR A 119 -13.36 -6.80 -14.90
C THR A 119 -12.29 -7.88 -14.66
N LEU A 120 -12.32 -8.51 -13.48
CA LEU A 120 -11.48 -9.65 -13.11
C LEU A 120 -11.43 -10.72 -14.22
N GLU A 121 -12.59 -11.15 -14.74
CA GLU A 121 -12.66 -12.18 -15.79
C GLU A 121 -11.90 -11.77 -17.07
N LYS A 122 -11.97 -10.50 -17.41
CA LYS A 122 -11.28 -10.00 -18.58
C LYS A 122 -9.76 -9.94 -18.37
N ILE A 123 -9.30 -9.54 -17.20
CA ILE A 123 -7.86 -9.60 -16.85
C ILE A 123 -7.37 -11.05 -16.91
N LEU A 124 -8.09 -11.98 -16.30
CA LEU A 124 -7.76 -13.40 -16.34
C LEU A 124 -7.76 -13.99 -17.77
N SER A 125 -8.56 -13.44 -18.67
CA SER A 125 -8.58 -13.86 -20.07
C SER A 125 -7.35 -13.44 -20.88
N LEU A 126 -6.54 -12.49 -20.36
CA LEU A 126 -5.27 -12.10 -20.99
C LEU A 126 -4.14 -13.11 -20.71
N CYS A 127 -4.33 -14.03 -19.76
CA CYS A 127 -3.33 -15.03 -19.43
C CYS A 127 -3.14 -16.03 -20.58
N PRO A 128 -1.90 -16.39 -20.95
CA PRO A 128 -1.60 -17.24 -22.09
C PRO A 128 -2.07 -18.69 -21.91
N ASN A 129 -2.29 -19.15 -20.70
CA ASN A 129 -2.73 -20.51 -20.40
C ASN A 129 -3.43 -20.62 -19.04
N LYS A 130 -4.04 -21.79 -18.79
CA LYS A 130 -4.78 -22.06 -17.54
C LYS A 130 -3.89 -21.96 -16.29
N LYS A 131 -2.62 -22.37 -16.38
CA LYS A 131 -1.70 -22.31 -15.23
C LYS A 131 -1.51 -20.87 -14.79
N ASN A 132 -1.13 -19.97 -15.69
CA ASN A 132 -0.95 -18.56 -15.38
C ASN A 132 -2.25 -17.89 -14.94
N ARG A 133 -3.40 -18.26 -15.53
CA ARG A 133 -4.70 -17.78 -15.09
C ARG A 133 -4.98 -18.11 -13.61
N ASN A 134 -4.65 -19.33 -13.17
CA ASN A 134 -4.84 -19.74 -11.79
C ASN A 134 -3.87 -19.01 -10.86
N GLU A 135 -2.60 -18.92 -11.24
CA GLU A 135 -1.57 -18.19 -10.48
C GLU A 135 -1.96 -16.72 -10.28
N LEU A 136 -2.36 -16.04 -11.34
CA LEU A 136 -2.81 -14.64 -11.26
C LEU A 136 -4.09 -14.49 -10.40
N LEU A 137 -5.03 -15.44 -10.52
CA LEU A 137 -6.23 -15.44 -9.67
C LEU A 137 -5.86 -15.58 -8.20
N ASP A 138 -4.91 -16.46 -7.87
CA ASP A 138 -4.43 -16.63 -6.50
C ASP A 138 -3.79 -15.34 -5.96
N GLU A 139 -2.93 -14.67 -6.75
CA GLU A 139 -2.32 -13.38 -6.39
C GLU A 139 -3.39 -12.29 -6.15
N ILE A 140 -4.45 -12.27 -6.97
CA ILE A 140 -5.56 -11.32 -6.81
C ILE A 140 -6.40 -11.64 -5.57
N ILE A 141 -6.63 -12.92 -5.26
CA ILE A 141 -7.35 -13.33 -4.05
C ILE A 141 -6.56 -12.93 -2.80
N ASP A 142 -5.24 -13.06 -2.80
CA ASP A 142 -4.38 -12.63 -1.70
C ASP A 142 -4.51 -11.10 -1.49
N MET A 143 -4.51 -10.31 -2.56
CA MET A 143 -4.79 -8.87 -2.51
C MET A 143 -6.20 -8.58 -1.95
N PHE A 144 -7.23 -9.30 -2.40
CA PHE A 144 -8.59 -9.11 -1.89
C PHE A 144 -8.69 -9.40 -0.40
N ALA A 145 -8.08 -10.48 0.08
CA ALA A 145 -8.08 -10.83 1.50
C ALA A 145 -7.38 -9.75 2.35
N LEU A 146 -6.23 -9.26 1.90
CA LEU A 146 -5.50 -8.17 2.55
C LEU A 146 -6.34 -6.89 2.59
N ASP A 147 -6.89 -6.48 1.46
CA ASP A 147 -7.67 -5.25 1.33
C ASP A 147 -8.95 -5.30 2.18
N ILE A 148 -9.63 -6.47 2.24
CA ILE A 148 -10.79 -6.67 3.13
C ILE A 148 -10.36 -6.56 4.59
N TYR A 149 -9.24 -7.19 5.00
CA TYR A 149 -8.75 -7.09 6.37
C TYR A 149 -8.33 -5.66 6.74
N MET A 150 -7.64 -4.97 5.84
CA MET A 150 -7.20 -3.59 6.05
C MET A 150 -8.33 -2.56 5.89
N GLY A 151 -9.49 -2.95 5.36
CA GLY A 151 -10.55 -2.01 5.00
C GLY A 151 -10.10 -0.98 3.96
N GLN A 152 -9.36 -1.42 2.93
CA GLN A 152 -8.84 -0.55 1.88
C GLN A 152 -9.96 0.02 1.02
N GLN A 153 -10.00 1.35 0.83
CA GLN A 153 -11.07 2.04 0.10
C GLN A 153 -10.65 2.67 -1.21
N ASP A 154 -9.39 2.56 -1.57
CA ASP A 154 -8.86 3.21 -2.77
C ASP A 154 -8.04 2.24 -3.63
N ARG A 155 -8.50 0.99 -3.77
CA ARG A 155 -7.92 0.03 -4.70
C ARG A 155 -8.50 0.22 -6.11
N ASN A 156 -8.40 1.43 -6.62
CA ASN A 156 -8.83 1.80 -7.96
C ASN A 156 -7.77 1.41 -9.02
N GLU A 157 -8.10 1.63 -10.29
CA GLU A 157 -7.24 1.31 -11.43
C GLU A 157 -5.87 1.97 -11.37
N SER A 158 -5.71 3.09 -10.65
CA SER A 158 -4.41 3.75 -10.48
C SER A 158 -3.51 3.04 -9.48
N ASN A 159 -4.11 2.28 -8.55
CA ASN A 159 -3.47 1.59 -7.44
C ASN A 159 -3.36 0.07 -7.64
N ILE A 160 -3.74 -0.42 -8.82
CA ILE A 160 -3.56 -1.81 -9.27
C ILE A 160 -2.70 -1.81 -10.52
N MET A 161 -1.63 -2.57 -10.49
CA MET A 161 -0.72 -2.71 -11.62
C MET A 161 -0.43 -4.19 -11.86
N PHE A 162 -0.24 -4.55 -13.12
CA PHE A 162 0.19 -5.87 -13.54
C PHE A 162 1.52 -5.78 -14.26
N TYR A 163 2.20 -6.89 -14.39
CA TYR A 163 3.34 -6.99 -15.29
C TYR A 163 3.31 -8.30 -16.06
N GLN A 164 3.92 -8.27 -17.23
CA GLN A 164 4.14 -9.43 -18.07
C GLN A 164 5.61 -9.82 -17.99
N ASP A 165 5.87 -11.10 -17.70
CA ASP A 165 7.20 -11.65 -17.64
C ASP A 165 7.73 -12.05 -19.02
N LYS A 166 8.95 -12.57 -19.07
CA LYS A 166 9.61 -13.03 -20.31
C LYS A 166 8.91 -14.22 -20.99
N ASN A 167 8.08 -14.94 -20.25
CA ASN A 167 7.28 -16.07 -20.75
C ASN A 167 5.88 -15.63 -21.17
N ASN A 168 5.63 -14.34 -21.21
CA ASN A 168 4.31 -13.72 -21.41
C ASN A 168 3.30 -14.05 -20.29
N TYR A 169 3.74 -14.51 -19.11
CA TYR A 169 2.84 -14.70 -17.98
C TYR A 169 2.51 -13.36 -17.35
N ILE A 170 1.25 -13.21 -16.99
CA ILE A 170 0.75 -12.00 -16.32
C ILE A 170 0.74 -12.25 -14.82
N HIS A 171 1.24 -11.28 -14.08
CA HIS A 171 1.31 -11.27 -12.63
C HIS A 171 0.78 -9.97 -12.07
N LEU A 172 0.29 -10.00 -10.83
CA LEU A 172 0.02 -8.81 -10.06
C LEU A 172 1.36 -8.16 -9.67
N ALA A 173 1.51 -6.87 -9.92
CA ALA A 173 2.69 -6.14 -9.49
C ALA A 173 2.69 -5.95 -7.96
N PRO A 174 3.84 -5.65 -7.33
CA PRO A 174 3.89 -5.34 -5.92
C PRO A 174 2.81 -4.34 -5.50
N LEU A 175 2.09 -4.64 -4.41
CA LEU A 175 1.03 -3.77 -3.90
C LEU A 175 1.62 -2.47 -3.34
N TYR A 176 0.92 -1.39 -3.51
CA TYR A 176 1.31 -0.06 -3.05
C TYR A 176 0.06 0.77 -2.72
N ASP A 177 0.26 1.92 -2.12
CA ASP A 177 -0.78 2.90 -1.80
C ASP A 177 -1.85 2.37 -0.82
N PHE A 178 -1.42 2.20 0.44
CA PHE A 178 -2.28 1.78 1.55
C PHE A 178 -2.84 2.99 2.34
N GLU A 179 -2.74 4.21 1.82
CA GLU A 179 -3.07 5.45 2.54
C GLU A 179 -4.49 5.46 3.09
N PHE A 180 -5.45 4.91 2.35
CA PHE A 180 -6.86 4.87 2.74
C PHE A 180 -7.28 3.56 3.42
N SER A 181 -6.33 2.87 4.06
CA SER A 181 -6.56 1.66 4.83
C SER A 181 -6.62 1.94 6.33
N LEU A 182 -7.05 0.93 7.10
CA LEU A 182 -7.05 0.93 8.56
C LEU A 182 -7.80 2.11 9.19
N ASN A 183 -8.88 2.58 8.56
CA ASN A 183 -9.65 3.72 9.00
C ASN A 183 -11.02 3.32 9.55
N ASN A 184 -11.31 3.66 10.82
CA ASN A 184 -12.59 3.36 11.47
C ASN A 184 -13.80 4.08 10.85
N ALA A 185 -13.60 5.16 10.06
CA ALA A 185 -14.68 5.89 9.41
C ALA A 185 -15.45 5.04 8.36
N LEU A 186 -14.95 3.86 8.02
CA LEU A 186 -15.47 2.97 6.99
C LEU A 186 -16.81 2.32 7.34
N TYR A 187 -17.18 2.25 8.62
CA TYR A 187 -18.43 1.62 9.02
C TYR A 187 -19.68 2.41 8.67
N SER A 188 -19.52 3.66 8.25
CA SER A 188 -20.61 4.51 7.72
C SER A 188 -20.73 4.47 6.20
N SER A 189 -19.79 3.87 5.48
CA SER A 189 -19.81 3.82 4.02
C SER A 189 -20.64 2.66 3.48
N LYS A 190 -21.20 2.82 2.28
CA LYS A 190 -21.97 1.78 1.57
C LYS A 190 -21.11 0.59 1.15
N PHE A 191 -19.77 0.71 1.21
CA PHE A 191 -18.84 -0.28 0.72
C PHE A 191 -17.95 -0.71 1.88
N LEU A 192 -17.86 -2.02 2.11
CA LEU A 192 -16.89 -2.60 3.02
C LEU A 192 -15.46 -2.49 2.47
N TYR A 193 -15.36 -2.43 1.16
CA TYR A 193 -14.14 -2.48 0.42
C TYR A 193 -14.40 -2.07 -1.03
N ASP A 194 -13.66 -1.13 -1.58
CA ASP A 194 -13.78 -0.69 -2.96
C ASP A 194 -12.56 -1.11 -3.78
N ASN A 195 -12.81 -1.97 -4.77
CA ASN A 195 -11.79 -2.47 -5.69
C ASN A 195 -12.36 -2.51 -7.11
N ASP A 196 -11.62 -1.96 -8.05
CA ASP A 196 -12.09 -1.82 -9.42
C ASP A 196 -12.14 -3.14 -10.20
N LEU A 197 -11.37 -4.18 -9.78
CA LEU A 197 -11.46 -5.49 -10.41
C LEU A 197 -12.76 -6.22 -10.03
N TYR A 198 -13.24 -6.04 -8.80
CA TYR A 198 -14.44 -6.70 -8.32
C TYR A 198 -15.14 -5.86 -7.24
N LYS A 199 -16.42 -5.60 -7.40
CA LYS A 199 -17.20 -4.73 -6.48
C LYS A 199 -17.78 -5.52 -5.31
N PHE A 200 -17.11 -5.50 -4.18
CA PHE A 200 -17.61 -6.05 -2.92
C PHE A 200 -18.49 -5.03 -2.18
N LYS A 201 -19.76 -4.98 -2.55
CA LYS A 201 -20.71 -4.00 -2.00
C LYS A 201 -21.04 -4.24 -0.53
N ASP A 202 -21.10 -5.49 -0.11
CA ASP A 202 -21.48 -5.93 1.23
C ASP A 202 -20.95 -7.34 1.54
N ILE A 203 -21.27 -7.84 2.73
CA ILE A 203 -20.88 -9.20 3.16
C ILE A 203 -21.42 -10.28 2.20
N ASN A 204 -22.61 -10.08 1.63
CA ASN A 204 -23.22 -11.10 0.76
C ASN A 204 -22.45 -11.23 -0.53
N THR A 205 -22.03 -10.12 -1.14
CA THR A 205 -21.20 -10.15 -2.35
C THR A 205 -19.82 -10.79 -2.10
N ILE A 206 -19.25 -10.65 -0.90
CA ILE A 206 -18.03 -11.38 -0.52
C ILE A 206 -18.32 -12.88 -0.39
N LYS A 207 -19.44 -13.27 0.25
CA LYS A 207 -19.85 -14.69 0.37
C LYS A 207 -20.15 -15.32 -1.00
N GLU A 208 -20.79 -14.59 -1.89
CA GLU A 208 -21.02 -15.05 -3.27
C GLU A 208 -19.68 -15.30 -3.99
N PHE A 209 -18.71 -14.40 -3.83
CA PHE A 209 -17.38 -14.60 -4.39
C PHE A 209 -16.69 -15.83 -3.77
N ILE A 210 -16.75 -16.01 -2.45
CA ILE A 210 -16.22 -17.18 -1.74
C ILE A 210 -16.84 -18.48 -2.23
N SER A 211 -18.14 -18.51 -2.55
CA SER A 211 -18.81 -19.72 -3.05
C SER A 211 -18.19 -20.26 -4.35
N SER A 212 -17.58 -19.38 -5.12
CA SER A 212 -16.89 -19.74 -6.39
C SER A 212 -15.37 -19.81 -6.22
N HIS A 213 -14.83 -19.21 -5.16
CA HIS A 213 -13.39 -19.05 -4.93
C HIS A 213 -13.08 -19.29 -3.44
N GLU A 214 -13.15 -20.54 -3.01
CA GLU A 214 -13.03 -20.95 -1.59
C GLU A 214 -11.70 -20.50 -0.96
N ARG A 215 -10.64 -20.32 -1.77
CA ARG A 215 -9.34 -19.80 -1.32
C ARG A 215 -9.49 -18.48 -0.55
N LEU A 216 -10.38 -17.55 -0.98
CA LEU A 216 -10.58 -16.28 -0.28
C LEU A 216 -11.03 -16.50 1.18
N LYS A 217 -11.84 -17.53 1.44
CA LYS A 217 -12.23 -17.88 2.81
C LYS A 217 -11.01 -18.24 3.66
N TYR A 218 -10.16 -19.15 3.17
CA TYR A 218 -8.95 -19.58 3.89
C TYR A 218 -7.99 -18.43 4.14
N GLU A 219 -7.80 -17.56 3.14
CA GLU A 219 -6.95 -16.38 3.32
C GLU A 219 -7.53 -15.42 4.36
N LEU A 220 -8.83 -15.16 4.35
CA LEU A 220 -9.49 -14.33 5.37
C LEU A 220 -9.38 -14.96 6.78
N GLU A 221 -9.60 -16.25 6.91
CA GLU A 221 -9.45 -16.96 8.20
C GLU A 221 -8.03 -16.79 8.77
N SER A 222 -7.01 -16.80 7.93
CA SER A 222 -5.61 -16.64 8.33
C SER A 222 -5.28 -15.26 8.93
N TYR A 223 -6.12 -14.24 8.72
CA TYR A 223 -5.98 -12.92 9.36
C TYR A 223 -6.56 -12.89 10.80
N LEU A 224 -7.33 -13.90 11.21
CA LEU A 224 -7.89 -13.96 12.57
C LEU A 224 -6.81 -14.11 13.65
N ASP A 225 -5.67 -14.70 13.30
CA ASP A 225 -4.54 -14.92 14.21
C ASP A 225 -3.54 -13.76 14.22
N ILE A 226 -3.69 -12.80 13.32
CA ILE A 226 -2.82 -11.62 13.25
C ILE A 226 -3.14 -10.68 14.42
N ASN A 227 -2.10 -10.10 15.03
CA ASN A 227 -2.22 -9.01 16.01
C ASN A 227 -1.76 -7.70 15.38
N LEU A 228 -2.70 -6.89 14.91
CA LEU A 228 -2.40 -5.65 14.20
C LEU A 228 -1.60 -4.65 15.06
N LEU A 229 -1.87 -4.58 16.37
CA LEU A 229 -1.13 -3.70 17.28
C LEU A 229 0.34 -4.11 17.40
N GLU A 230 0.64 -5.40 17.49
CA GLU A 230 2.03 -5.88 17.53
C GLU A 230 2.77 -5.56 16.22
N ILE A 231 2.09 -5.74 15.08
CA ILE A 231 2.64 -5.37 13.77
C ILE A 231 2.92 -3.88 13.73
N ALA A 232 1.97 -3.06 14.16
CA ALA A 232 2.16 -1.61 14.21
C ALA A 232 3.34 -1.23 15.11
N ARG A 233 3.44 -1.78 16.32
CA ARG A 233 4.57 -1.54 17.23
C ARG A 233 5.90 -1.94 16.62
N LYS A 234 5.98 -3.12 16.00
CA LYS A 234 7.18 -3.57 15.29
C LYS A 234 7.56 -2.60 14.20
N SER A 235 6.62 -2.24 13.32
CA SER A 235 6.85 -1.33 12.20
C SER A 235 7.32 0.06 12.62
N TYR A 236 6.76 0.59 13.72
CA TYR A 236 7.23 1.86 14.31
C TYR A 236 8.64 1.73 14.90
N ASN A 237 8.89 0.66 15.66
CA ASN A 237 10.20 0.44 16.32
C ASN A 237 11.33 0.25 15.28
N GLU A 238 11.09 -0.46 14.21
CA GLU A 238 12.06 -0.66 13.12
C GLU A 238 12.48 0.65 12.44
N ARG A 239 11.63 1.66 12.54
CA ARG A 239 11.87 3.01 12.02
C ARG A 239 12.28 4.01 13.10
N ASP A 240 12.59 3.54 14.31
CA ASP A 240 12.90 4.35 15.50
C ASP A 240 11.80 5.41 15.81
N LEU A 241 10.56 5.08 15.49
CA LEU A 241 9.41 5.91 15.80
C LEU A 241 8.70 5.39 17.04
N LYS A 242 8.20 6.32 17.86
CA LYS A 242 7.29 5.98 18.96
C LYS A 242 5.86 6.00 18.45
N ILE A 243 5.14 4.90 18.64
CA ILE A 243 3.70 4.88 18.34
C ILE A 243 2.94 5.73 19.38
N PRO A 244 2.10 6.68 18.97
CA PRO A 244 1.24 7.44 19.88
C PRO A 244 0.16 6.52 20.49
N SER A 245 -0.18 6.72 21.78
CA SER A 245 -1.21 5.90 22.46
C SER A 245 -2.56 5.92 21.75
N VAL A 246 -2.96 7.05 21.19
CA VAL A 246 -4.20 7.17 20.40
C VAL A 246 -4.18 6.28 19.16
N ILE A 247 -3.02 6.06 18.57
CA ILE A 247 -2.86 5.17 17.41
C ILE A 247 -2.88 3.71 17.87
N GLU A 248 -2.32 3.37 19.03
CA GLU A 248 -2.42 2.03 19.61
C GLU A 248 -3.87 1.64 19.90
N GLU A 249 -4.63 2.52 20.53
CA GLU A 249 -6.06 2.34 20.79
C GLU A 249 -6.85 2.15 19.48
N HIS A 250 -6.53 2.96 18.49
CA HIS A 250 -7.15 2.87 17.17
C HIS A 250 -6.92 1.49 16.53
N TYR A 251 -5.67 1.02 16.46
CA TYR A 251 -5.38 -0.29 15.84
C TYR A 251 -5.94 -1.45 16.62
N THR A 252 -5.98 -1.36 17.95
CA THR A 252 -6.63 -2.39 18.80
C THR A 252 -8.13 -2.47 18.50
N SER A 253 -8.80 -1.34 18.42
CA SER A 253 -10.23 -1.26 18.10
C SER A 253 -10.52 -1.74 16.68
N PHE A 254 -9.73 -1.30 15.72
CA PHE A 254 -9.85 -1.66 14.32
C PHE A 254 -9.70 -3.18 14.13
N ASP A 255 -8.63 -3.79 14.67
CA ASP A 255 -8.37 -5.22 14.58
C ASP A 255 -9.55 -6.04 15.12
N HIS A 256 -10.08 -5.65 16.30
CA HIS A 256 -11.24 -6.32 16.89
C HIS A 256 -12.48 -6.29 15.99
N ILE A 257 -12.74 -5.14 15.37
CA ILE A 257 -13.89 -4.96 14.49
C ILE A 257 -13.72 -5.77 13.21
N GLN A 258 -12.52 -5.74 12.60
CA GLN A 258 -12.24 -6.49 11.38
C GLN A 258 -12.33 -8.00 11.60
N LYS A 259 -11.80 -8.50 12.70
CA LYS A 259 -11.95 -9.92 13.06
C LYS A 259 -13.41 -10.35 13.25
N LYS A 260 -14.25 -9.48 13.83
CA LYS A 260 -15.70 -9.75 13.89
C LYS A 260 -16.33 -9.79 12.50
N LEU A 261 -15.95 -8.86 11.62
CA LEU A 261 -16.42 -8.83 10.25
C LEU A 261 -16.02 -10.12 9.50
N ILE A 262 -14.75 -10.48 9.54
CA ILE A 262 -14.24 -11.70 8.89
C ILE A 262 -14.98 -12.93 9.40
N LYS A 263 -15.16 -13.10 10.73
CA LYS A 263 -15.93 -14.20 11.30
C LYS A 263 -17.36 -14.28 10.79
N ARG A 264 -17.97 -13.17 10.39
CA ARG A 264 -19.31 -13.14 9.76
C ARG A 264 -19.27 -13.50 8.29
N ILE A 265 -18.18 -13.16 7.60
CA ILE A 265 -17.98 -13.46 6.19
C ILE A 265 -17.76 -14.96 5.99
N VAL A 266 -16.87 -15.56 6.79
CA VAL A 266 -16.42 -16.96 6.61
C VAL A 266 -17.39 -18.01 7.16
N LYS A 267 -18.36 -17.61 7.99
CA LYS A 267 -19.50 -18.43 8.44
C LYS A 267 -20.55 -18.57 7.35
#